data_d054137d32f92ec1bb117018d90e3bf5
#
_entry.id   d054137d32f92ec1bb117018d90e3bf5
#
_cell.length_a   1.000
_cell.length_b   1.000
_cell.length_c   1.000
_cell.angle_alpha   90.00
_cell.angle_beta   90.00
_cell.angle_gamma   90.00
#
_symmetry.space_group_name_H-M   'P 1'
#
loop_
_entity.id
_entity.type
_entity.pdbx_description
1 polymer ?
#
loop_
_entity_poly.entity_id
_entity_poly.type
_entity_poly.pdbx_seq_one_letter_code
_entity_poly.pdbx_strand_id
1 'polypeptide(L)'
;MTSKKPAASKRTTPPRASDYTKTFLKDWDRLSHSGRYDLKRLKEAMLLLIGNDASLGPEWLDHPLKGDWDDHRECHIGGDFLLIYRLEGSTIIFVRAGTHSDLFED
;
A
#
# COMPACT_ATOMS: atom_id res chain seq x y z
N MET A 1 -3.04 27.24 -23.15
CA MET A 1 -3.21 26.88 -22.76
C MET A 1 -3.27 25.99 -22.26
N THR A 2 -3.24 25.82 -21.89
CA THR A 2 -3.30 25.15 -21.40
C THR A 2 -3.68 24.42 -20.90
N SER A 3 -3.76 24.20 -20.88
CA SER A 3 -4.09 23.53 -20.40
C SER A 3 -4.24 22.81 -19.97
N LYS A 4 -3.94 22.82 -20.14
CA LYS A 4 -4.11 21.98 -19.75
C LYS A 4 -4.05 21.00 -19.01
N LYS A 5 -3.83 20.72 -18.68
CA LYS A 5 -3.73 19.78 -17.62
C LYS A 5 -5.03 19.41 -17.04
N PRO A 6 -5.91 18.88 -17.85
CA PRO A 6 -7.24 18.54 -17.39
C PRO A 6 -7.23 17.54 -16.24
N ALA A 7 -6.31 16.56 -16.28
CA ALA A 7 -6.27 15.57 -15.23
C ALA A 7 -5.92 16.19 -13.89
N ALA A 8 -4.93 17.05 -13.87
CA ALA A 8 -4.53 17.71 -12.64
C ALA A 8 -5.63 18.60 -12.11
N SER A 9 -6.33 19.30 -13.00
CA SER A 9 -7.36 20.24 -12.58
C SER A 9 -8.57 19.53 -11.98
N LYS A 10 -8.74 18.24 -12.24
CA LYS A 10 -9.87 17.49 -11.71
C LYS A 10 -9.55 16.82 -10.39
N ARG A 11 -8.32 16.84 -9.98
CA ARG A 11 -7.91 16.20 -8.74
C ARG A 11 -8.26 17.10 -7.58
N THR A 12 -9.00 16.55 -6.60
CA THR A 12 -9.39 17.30 -5.42
C THR A 12 -8.43 17.13 -4.26
N THR A 13 -7.59 16.07 -4.30
CA THR A 13 -6.60 15.84 -3.27
C THR A 13 -5.25 15.61 -3.92
N PRO A 14 -4.19 16.16 -3.34
CA PRO A 14 -2.85 15.92 -3.89
C PRO A 14 -2.38 14.50 -3.60
N PRO A 15 -1.40 14.02 -4.34
CA PRO A 15 -0.77 12.75 -3.99
C PRO A 15 -0.16 12.81 -2.60
N ARG A 16 -0.02 11.64 -1.99
CA ARG A 16 0.60 11.54 -0.67
C ARG A 16 2.11 11.48 -0.81
N ALA A 17 2.82 11.99 0.20
CA ALA A 17 4.21 11.64 0.36
C ALA A 17 4.27 10.18 0.80
N SER A 18 5.36 9.48 0.51
CA SER A 18 5.46 8.07 0.86
C SER A 18 6.76 7.81 1.61
N ASP A 19 6.71 6.80 2.48
CA ASP A 19 7.85 6.38 3.25
C ASP A 19 7.75 4.88 3.49
N TYR A 20 8.81 4.28 4.02
CA TYR A 20 8.90 2.85 4.28
C TYR A 20 9.51 2.59 5.63
N THR A 21 9.07 1.53 6.30
CA THR A 21 9.79 1.07 7.48
C THR A 21 10.98 0.23 7.03
N LYS A 22 11.96 0.08 7.92
CA LYS A 22 13.08 -0.82 7.63
C LYS A 22 12.60 -2.25 7.43
N THR A 23 11.58 -2.63 8.18
CA THR A 23 11.03 -3.98 8.07
C THR A 23 10.38 -4.19 6.70
N PHE A 24 9.69 -3.17 6.19
CA PHE A 24 9.10 -3.26 4.85
C PHE A 24 10.20 -3.49 3.80
N LEU A 25 11.32 -2.79 3.94
CA LEU A 25 12.40 -2.96 2.97
C LEU A 25 12.99 -4.35 3.02
N LYS A 26 13.09 -4.94 4.21
CA LYS A 26 13.51 -6.33 4.33
C LYS A 26 12.51 -7.28 3.72
N ASP A 27 11.22 -7.01 3.93
CA ASP A 27 10.16 -7.82 3.29
C ASP A 27 10.30 -7.74 1.78
N TRP A 28 10.47 -6.53 1.25
CA TRP A 28 10.61 -6.33 -0.19
C TRP A 28 11.76 -7.17 -0.76
N ASP A 29 12.91 -7.09 -0.08
CA ASP A 29 14.08 -7.84 -0.54
C ASP A 29 13.80 -9.34 -0.55
N ARG A 30 13.22 -9.86 0.53
CA ARG A 30 12.89 -11.28 0.64
C ARG A 30 11.91 -11.70 -0.45
N LEU A 31 10.86 -10.92 -0.64
CA LEU A 31 9.83 -11.24 -1.62
C LEU A 31 10.37 -11.19 -3.04
N SER A 32 11.26 -10.24 -3.32
CA SER A 32 11.80 -10.10 -4.66
C SER A 32 12.69 -11.27 -5.06
N HIS A 33 13.27 -11.98 -4.09
CA HIS A 33 14.13 -13.11 -4.37
C HIS A 33 13.38 -14.44 -4.39
N SER A 34 12.12 -14.45 -3.94
CA SER A 34 11.38 -15.71 -3.85
C SER A 34 10.82 -16.18 -5.20
N GLY A 35 10.49 -15.24 -6.08
CA GLY A 35 9.88 -15.57 -7.35
C GLY A 35 8.44 -16.06 -7.26
N ARG A 36 7.83 -16.00 -6.07
CA ARG A 36 6.50 -16.56 -5.84
C ARG A 36 5.41 -15.53 -5.69
N TYR A 37 5.77 -14.25 -5.56
CA TYR A 37 4.81 -13.20 -5.25
C TYR A 37 4.72 -12.21 -6.40
N ASP A 38 3.52 -11.66 -6.58
CA ASP A 38 3.27 -10.71 -7.66
C ASP A 38 3.67 -9.31 -7.22
N LEU A 39 4.95 -8.98 -7.41
CA LEU A 39 5.45 -7.67 -7.04
C LEU A 39 4.92 -6.57 -7.92
N LYS A 40 4.52 -6.88 -9.16
CA LYS A 40 3.90 -5.86 -10.01
C LYS A 40 2.59 -5.40 -9.40
N ARG A 41 1.81 -6.35 -8.88
CA ARG A 41 0.53 -5.99 -8.27
C ARG A 41 0.76 -5.26 -6.94
N LEU A 42 1.80 -5.62 -6.18
CA LEU A 42 2.15 -4.89 -4.98
C LEU A 42 2.49 -3.43 -5.32
N LYS A 43 3.30 -3.22 -6.37
CA LYS A 43 3.64 -1.88 -6.81
C LYS A 43 2.40 -1.11 -7.26
N GLU A 44 1.49 -1.79 -7.93
CA GLU A 44 0.24 -1.17 -8.38
C GLU A 44 -0.55 -0.64 -7.18
N ALA A 45 -0.70 -1.46 -6.14
CA ALA A 45 -1.40 -1.04 -4.94
C ALA A 45 -0.72 0.17 -4.31
N MET A 46 0.61 0.12 -4.20
CA MET A 46 1.36 1.21 -3.61
C MET A 46 1.16 2.51 -4.38
N LEU A 47 1.21 2.43 -5.71
CA LEU A 47 1.04 3.62 -6.54
C LEU A 47 -0.37 4.17 -6.45
N LEU A 48 -1.37 3.31 -6.39
CA LEU A 48 -2.75 3.77 -6.21
C LEU A 48 -2.93 4.48 -4.87
N LEU A 49 -2.33 3.95 -3.83
CA LEU A 49 -2.41 4.56 -2.50
C LEU A 49 -1.68 5.89 -2.46
N ILE A 50 -0.50 5.97 -3.07
CA ILE A 50 0.25 7.22 -3.13
C ILE A 50 -0.52 8.25 -3.95
N GLY A 51 -1.11 7.81 -5.05
CA GLY A 51 -1.84 8.72 -5.94
C GLY A 51 -3.00 9.43 -5.29
N ASN A 52 -3.67 8.76 -4.37
CA ASN A 52 -4.74 9.38 -3.56
C ASN A 52 -5.88 9.94 -4.39
N ASP A 53 -6.10 9.40 -5.59
CA ASP A 53 -7.20 9.86 -6.44
C ASP A 53 -8.53 9.28 -6.00
N ALA A 54 -8.51 8.03 -5.53
CA ALA A 54 -9.71 7.32 -5.14
C ALA A 54 -9.31 6.24 -4.15
N SER A 55 -10.29 5.73 -3.43
CA SER A 55 -10.08 4.56 -2.57
C SER A 55 -9.74 3.36 -3.43
N LEU A 56 -9.05 2.40 -2.84
CA LEU A 56 -8.83 1.13 -3.51
C LEU A 56 -10.18 0.46 -3.75
N GLY A 57 -10.34 -0.13 -4.92
CA GLY A 57 -11.58 -0.83 -5.25
C GLY A 57 -11.78 -2.05 -4.34
N PRO A 58 -12.99 -2.62 -4.36
CA PRO A 58 -13.32 -3.72 -3.45
C PRO A 58 -12.48 -4.97 -3.66
N GLU A 59 -11.88 -5.13 -4.84
CA GLU A 59 -11.05 -6.29 -5.11
C GLU A 59 -9.79 -6.33 -4.24
N TRP A 60 -9.41 -5.20 -3.66
CA TRP A 60 -8.22 -5.13 -2.82
C TRP A 60 -8.51 -5.44 -1.36
N LEU A 61 -9.80 -5.51 -0.97
CA LEU A 61 -10.22 -5.81 0.40
C LEU A 61 -9.51 -4.95 1.44
N ASP A 62 -9.37 -3.66 1.15
CA ASP A 62 -8.70 -2.73 2.04
C ASP A 62 -9.55 -2.48 3.28
N HIS A 63 -8.96 -2.64 4.46
CA HIS A 63 -9.71 -2.48 5.70
C HIS A 63 -8.77 -2.13 6.86
N PRO A 64 -9.30 -1.50 7.92
CA PRO A 64 -8.47 -1.20 9.08
C PRO A 64 -8.19 -2.45 9.91
N LEU A 65 -7.07 -2.42 10.61
CA LEU A 65 -6.68 -3.47 11.52
C LEU A 65 -6.99 -3.07 12.95
N LYS A 66 -6.93 -4.02 13.87
CA LYS A 66 -7.27 -3.81 15.27
C LYS A 66 -6.15 -4.35 16.15
N GLY A 67 -6.26 -4.09 17.46
CA GLY A 67 -5.32 -4.61 18.44
C GLY A 67 -3.97 -3.93 18.29
N ASP A 68 -2.93 -4.73 18.28
CA ASP A 68 -1.57 -4.20 18.19
C ASP A 68 -1.32 -3.46 16.89
N TRP A 69 -2.16 -3.67 15.89
CA TRP A 69 -2.07 -3.01 14.59
C TRP A 69 -3.06 -1.87 14.45
N ASP A 70 -3.61 -1.39 15.56
CA ASP A 70 -4.50 -0.25 15.52
C ASP A 70 -3.79 0.90 14.80
N ASP A 71 -4.55 1.72 14.07
CA ASP A 71 -4.04 2.80 13.23
C ASP A 71 -3.38 2.33 11.93
N HIS A 72 -3.38 1.03 11.68
CA HIS A 72 -2.86 0.48 10.42
C HIS A 72 -4.01 -0.03 9.57
N ARG A 73 -3.75 -0.16 8.30
CA ARG A 73 -4.69 -0.75 7.35
C ARG A 73 -3.99 -1.85 6.58
N GLU A 74 -4.79 -2.76 6.05
CA GLU A 74 -4.29 -3.89 5.30
C GLU A 74 -5.05 -3.96 3.99
N CYS A 75 -4.36 -4.28 2.89
CA CYS A 75 -5.04 -4.62 1.65
C CYS A 75 -4.46 -5.91 1.11
N HIS A 76 -5.26 -6.60 0.30
CA HIS A 76 -4.91 -7.91 -0.25
C HIS A 76 -4.35 -7.72 -1.64
N ILE A 77 -3.09 -8.14 -1.82
CA ILE A 77 -2.42 -8.05 -3.12
C ILE A 77 -2.82 -9.25 -3.97
N GLY A 78 -2.94 -10.41 -3.34
CA GLY A 78 -3.39 -11.60 -4.04
C GLY A 78 -3.35 -12.77 -3.09
N GLY A 79 -4.46 -13.51 -2.99
CA GLY A 79 -4.54 -14.63 -2.08
C GLY A 79 -4.15 -14.22 -0.68
N ASP A 80 -3.11 -14.85 -0.16
CA ASP A 80 -2.62 -14.60 1.19
C ASP A 80 -1.54 -13.53 1.25
N PHE A 81 -1.27 -12.85 0.13
CA PHE A 81 -0.22 -11.84 0.06
C PHE A 81 -0.81 -10.48 0.40
N LEU A 82 -0.31 -9.86 1.47
CA LEU A 82 -0.91 -8.67 2.07
C LEU A 82 0.08 -7.51 2.10
N LEU A 83 -0.47 -6.29 2.13
CA LEU A 83 0.30 -5.07 2.35
C LEU A 83 -0.30 -4.36 3.55
N ILE A 84 0.53 -4.06 4.55
CA ILE A 84 0.12 -3.27 5.71
C ILE A 84 0.73 -1.88 5.58
N TYR A 85 -0.09 -0.86 5.78
CA TYR A 85 0.35 0.52 5.70
C TYR A 85 -0.40 1.35 6.73
N ARG A 86 0.07 2.57 6.94
CA ARG A 86 -0.66 3.52 7.78
C ARG A 86 -0.55 4.92 7.19
N LEU A 87 -1.48 5.76 7.58
CA LEU A 87 -1.55 7.13 7.09
C LEU A 87 -1.24 8.07 8.24
N GLU A 88 -0.31 8.99 8.02
CA GLU A 88 0.03 10.04 8.97
C GLU A 88 -0.09 11.37 8.25
N GLY A 89 -1.20 12.08 8.49
CA GLY A 89 -1.46 13.29 7.74
C GLY A 89 -1.54 12.97 6.26
N SER A 90 -0.72 13.64 5.47
CA SER A 90 -0.69 13.42 4.02
C SER A 90 0.42 12.47 3.60
N THR A 91 1.01 11.73 4.54
CA THR A 91 2.06 10.78 4.24
C THR A 91 1.53 9.36 4.42
N ILE A 92 1.85 8.48 3.47
CA ILE A 92 1.56 7.07 3.62
C ILE A 92 2.86 6.35 3.96
N ILE A 93 2.81 5.44 4.92
CA ILE A 93 3.97 4.69 5.35
C ILE A 93 3.68 3.22 5.10
N PHE A 94 4.51 2.59 4.25
CA PHE A 94 4.38 1.16 3.98
C PHE A 94 5.13 0.42 5.08
N VAL A 95 4.41 -0.42 5.82
CA VAL A 95 4.89 -0.96 7.08
C VAL A 95 5.39 -2.40 6.94
N ARG A 96 4.61 -3.26 6.30
CA ARG A 96 4.98 -4.66 6.09
C ARG A 96 4.34 -5.18 4.81
N ALA A 97 4.94 -6.21 4.23
CA ALA A 97 4.33 -6.95 3.12
C ALA A 97 4.71 -8.41 3.26
N GLY A 98 3.75 -9.31 3.04
CA GLY A 98 3.99 -10.74 3.16
C GLY A 98 2.69 -11.50 3.32
N THR A 99 2.80 -12.76 3.68
CA THR A 99 1.63 -13.59 3.95
C THR A 99 1.13 -13.35 5.36
N HIS A 100 -0.05 -13.88 5.68
CA HIS A 100 -0.55 -13.83 7.06
C HIS A 100 0.47 -14.43 8.03
N SER A 101 1.07 -15.56 7.66
CA SER A 101 2.07 -16.16 8.52
C SER A 101 3.27 -15.26 8.73
N ASP A 102 3.72 -14.60 7.67
CA ASP A 102 4.86 -13.69 7.79
C ASP A 102 4.57 -12.54 8.73
N LEU A 103 3.35 -12.02 8.71
CA LEU A 103 3.02 -10.76 9.36
C LEU A 103 2.43 -10.93 10.75
N PHE A 104 1.68 -12.01 10.96
CA PHE A 104 0.92 -12.19 12.20
C PHE A 104 1.26 -13.46 12.95
N GLU A 105 2.13 -14.27 12.41
CA GLU A 105 2.50 -15.52 13.04
C GLU A 105 3.35 -15.26 14.27
N ASP A 106 3.09 -15.97 15.31
CA ASP A 106 3.88 -15.84 16.53
C ASP A 106 5.03 -16.85 16.59
#